data_3f4e5b2c8e1beecb832dc22fe2370f02
#
_entry.id   3f4e5b2c8e1beecb832dc22fe2370f02
#
_cell.length_a   1.000
_cell.length_b   1.000
_cell.length_c   1.000
_cell.angle_alpha   90.00
_cell.angle_beta   90.00
_cell.angle_gamma   90.00
#
_symmetry.space_group_name_H-M   'P 1'
#
loop_
_entity.id
_entity.type
_entity.pdbx_description
1 polymer ?
#
loop_
_entity_poly.entity_id
_entity_poly.type
_entity_poly.pdbx_seq_one_letter_code
_entity_poly.pdbx_strand_id
1 'polypeptide(L)'
;MRRAALRLAVLSLGLGLLLALGGCGGSDDDAPPADVATTPDRPPIRIGTKNFTEQKILGELYRQALETKGYEVQLESNIGSSEIVHRVLRRGVLDMYPEYIGVLLSEVAEDTDRPPSDAAAYNAAQAFERRNGFTLLGQSPLDDRNALAVTPQFARRHGLATIADLRKLKRTVKIAAQAEFATRFEGADGLDEVYRLRRIDVVKAEGSERYAKLDGGDVDVASVFTTEGQLAGDDYVVLKDPKLLFASGRVAPVVNDKVLKEQGPGLRRAIDAVSRALTTSAMREMNGDVDLKKRQPAAVAGEFLRAQGLL
;
A
#
# COMPACT_ATOMS: atom_id res chain seq x y z
N MET A 1 39.60 64.02 -0.18
CA MET A 1 38.83 65.27 -0.24
C MET A 1 37.47 65.03 0.32
N ARG A 2 37.22 65.57 1.49
CA ARG A 2 36.13 66.50 1.88
C ARG A 2 34.76 65.87 1.77
N ARG A 3 34.04 65.67 2.78
CA ARG A 3 33.43 66.36 3.99
C ARG A 3 31.95 65.93 3.94
N ALA A 4 31.47 65.41 4.94
CA ALA A 4 30.88 65.95 6.18
C ALA A 4 29.37 66.17 6.06
N ALA A 5 28.68 65.60 6.92
CA ALA A 5 27.89 66.10 8.06
C ALA A 5 26.42 66.40 7.69
N LEU A 6 25.38 66.29 8.45
CA LEU A 6 25.14 66.50 9.89
C LEU A 6 23.63 66.40 10.16
N ARG A 7 23.22 65.76 11.26
CA ARG A 7 22.12 66.10 12.21
C ARG A 7 20.68 66.29 11.67
N LEU A 8 19.59 65.98 12.34
CA LEU A 8 19.17 66.15 13.72
C LEU A 8 17.87 65.39 14.04
N ALA A 9 17.71 65.00 15.26
CA ALA A 9 16.58 64.39 15.94
C ALA A 9 15.35 65.33 16.07
N VAL A 10 14.16 64.76 16.22
CA VAL A 10 13.10 65.34 17.09
C VAL A 10 12.27 64.20 17.70
N LEU A 11 12.19 64.27 19.01
CA LEU A 11 11.33 63.57 19.94
C LEU A 11 9.87 64.04 19.82
N SER A 12 8.87 63.16 19.95
CA SER A 12 7.61 63.55 20.57
C SER A 12 6.88 62.37 21.20
N LEU A 13 6.70 62.56 22.49
CA LEU A 13 5.95 61.74 23.43
C LEU A 13 4.45 61.95 23.22
N GLY A 14 3.69 60.85 23.32
CA GLY A 14 2.23 60.90 23.31
C GLY A 14 1.63 59.73 24.10
N LEU A 15 1.40 60.01 25.39
CA LEU A 15 0.72 59.16 26.36
C LEU A 15 -0.80 59.21 26.10
N GLY A 16 -1.46 58.04 25.98
CA GLY A 16 -2.91 57.96 25.89
C GLY A 16 -3.44 56.66 26.46
N LEU A 17 -3.73 56.68 27.74
CA LEU A 17 -4.41 55.66 28.52
C LEU A 17 -5.94 55.77 28.29
N LEU A 18 -6.63 54.68 27.85
CA LEU A 18 -8.06 54.56 28.07
C LEU A 18 -8.46 53.09 28.24
N LEU A 19 -8.94 52.76 29.42
CA LEU A 19 -9.65 51.56 29.80
C LEU A 19 -11.05 51.54 29.17
N ALA A 20 -11.51 50.37 28.71
CA ALA A 20 -12.92 50.04 28.73
C ALA A 20 -13.10 48.53 28.90
N LEU A 21 -13.87 48.20 29.89
CA LEU A 21 -14.33 46.86 30.33
C LEU A 21 -15.38 46.25 29.36
N GLY A 22 -15.42 44.93 29.34
CA GLY A 22 -16.71 44.19 29.28
C GLY A 22 -16.95 43.35 28.08
N GLY A 23 -17.11 42.06 28.32
CA GLY A 23 -17.77 41.14 27.38
C GLY A 23 -17.38 39.67 27.59
N CYS A 24 -18.05 39.00 28.55
CA CYS A 24 -18.06 37.53 28.64
C CYS A 24 -18.85 36.92 27.49
N GLY A 25 -18.42 35.73 27.03
CA GLY A 25 -19.30 34.72 26.45
C GLY A 25 -18.87 34.18 25.11
N GLY A 26 -18.59 32.91 25.07
CA GLY A 26 -18.50 32.15 23.81
C GLY A 26 -17.32 31.17 23.83
N SER A 27 -17.56 30.02 24.45
CA SER A 27 -16.77 28.81 24.22
C SER A 27 -17.06 28.30 22.83
N ASP A 28 -16.12 28.39 21.92
CA ASP A 28 -16.05 27.57 20.71
C ASP A 28 -14.64 26.97 20.66
N ASP A 29 -14.55 25.72 21.11
CA ASP A 29 -13.37 24.86 21.01
C ASP A 29 -13.23 24.33 19.58
N ASP A 30 -13.14 25.18 18.58
CA ASP A 30 -12.65 24.86 17.24
C ASP A 30 -11.28 25.52 17.02
N ALA A 31 -10.29 25.03 17.77
CA ALA A 31 -8.91 25.28 17.37
C ALA A 31 -8.64 24.44 16.11
N PRO A 32 -8.21 25.05 14.98
CA PRO A 32 -7.76 24.30 13.82
C PRO A 32 -6.65 23.35 14.27
N PRO A 33 -6.56 22.11 13.65
CA PRO A 33 -5.51 21.17 13.99
C PRO A 33 -4.17 21.89 13.86
N ALA A 34 -3.38 21.90 14.94
CA ALA A 34 -2.08 22.54 14.95
C ALA A 34 -1.27 22.01 13.76
N ASP A 35 -0.96 22.90 12.81
CA ASP A 35 0.01 22.63 11.76
C ASP A 35 1.27 22.07 12.42
N VAL A 36 1.73 20.93 11.91
CA VAL A 36 2.99 20.34 12.37
C VAL A 36 4.09 21.31 11.95
N ALA A 37 4.43 22.21 12.85
CA ALA A 37 5.57 23.09 12.64
C ALA A 37 6.79 22.21 12.43
N THR A 38 7.43 22.34 11.27
CA THR A 38 8.73 21.74 10.98
C THR A 38 9.72 22.25 12.02
N THR A 39 10.00 21.43 13.02
CA THR A 39 11.11 21.74 13.94
C THR A 39 12.40 21.31 13.23
N PRO A 40 13.41 22.20 13.12
CA PRO A 40 14.66 21.93 12.38
C PRO A 40 15.50 20.76 12.89
N ASP A 41 15.10 20.11 13.96
CA ASP A 41 15.87 19.11 14.70
C ASP A 41 15.36 17.65 14.54
N ARG A 42 14.35 17.40 13.69
CA ARG A 42 13.86 16.04 13.51
C ARG A 42 14.57 15.36 12.34
N PRO A 43 15.12 14.15 12.53
CA PRO A 43 15.76 13.44 11.44
C PRO A 43 14.73 13.10 10.36
N PRO A 44 15.16 13.01 9.08
CA PRO A 44 14.30 12.62 7.99
C PRO A 44 13.76 11.20 8.21
N ILE A 45 12.52 10.97 7.72
CA ILE A 45 11.85 9.66 7.76
C ILE A 45 12.31 8.87 6.54
N ARG A 46 12.95 7.71 6.77
CA ARG A 46 13.46 6.84 5.70
C ARG A 46 12.43 5.76 5.37
N ILE A 47 11.83 5.87 4.18
CA ILE A 47 10.83 4.92 3.69
C ILE A 47 11.51 3.93 2.76
N GLY A 48 11.34 2.63 3.00
CA GLY A 48 11.81 1.57 2.11
C GLY A 48 10.72 1.05 1.19
N THR A 49 11.09 0.58 -0.02
CA THR A 49 10.19 -0.17 -0.88
C THR A 49 10.81 -1.44 -1.44
N LYS A 50 9.96 -2.41 -1.75
CA LYS A 50 10.34 -3.60 -2.51
C LYS A 50 10.58 -3.25 -3.99
N ASN A 51 10.99 -4.23 -4.79
CA ASN A 51 11.52 -4.04 -6.15
C ASN A 51 10.50 -4.19 -7.27
N PHE A 52 9.23 -3.88 -7.05
CA PHE A 52 8.17 -3.94 -8.07
C PHE A 52 7.28 -2.68 -8.07
N THR A 53 6.50 -2.52 -9.12
CA THR A 53 5.77 -1.28 -9.45
C THR A 53 4.89 -0.79 -8.32
N GLU A 54 4.01 -1.62 -7.78
CA GLU A 54 3.08 -1.23 -6.73
C GLU A 54 3.80 -0.69 -5.48
N GLN A 55 4.90 -1.30 -5.11
CA GLN A 55 5.69 -0.84 -3.96
C GLN A 55 6.33 0.54 -4.21
N LYS A 56 6.77 0.82 -5.44
CA LYS A 56 7.27 2.16 -5.81
C LYS A 56 6.17 3.20 -5.72
N ILE A 57 4.95 2.86 -6.16
CA ILE A 57 3.78 3.73 -6.04
C ILE A 57 3.45 3.96 -4.57
N LEU A 58 3.39 2.90 -3.74
CA LEU A 58 3.13 3.00 -2.30
C LEU A 58 4.17 3.88 -1.59
N GLY A 59 5.46 3.70 -1.91
CA GLY A 59 6.53 4.54 -1.37
C GLY A 59 6.34 6.02 -1.70
N GLU A 60 6.00 6.32 -2.95
CA GLU A 60 5.74 7.69 -3.42
C GLU A 60 4.49 8.31 -2.77
N LEU A 61 3.43 7.53 -2.57
CA LEU A 61 2.21 7.97 -1.89
C LEU A 61 2.51 8.41 -0.45
N TYR A 62 3.22 7.59 0.32
CA TYR A 62 3.57 7.96 1.69
C TYR A 62 4.57 9.12 1.71
N ARG A 63 5.60 9.12 0.85
CA ARG A 63 6.58 10.19 0.78
C ARG A 63 5.91 11.56 0.54
N GLN A 64 5.16 11.68 -0.56
CA GLN A 64 4.56 12.96 -0.96
C GLN A 64 3.53 13.45 0.07
N ALA A 65 2.70 12.56 0.61
CA ALA A 65 1.73 12.93 1.64
C ALA A 65 2.41 13.40 2.94
N LEU A 66 3.52 12.78 3.34
CA LEU A 66 4.27 13.20 4.53
C LEU A 66 5.00 14.53 4.30
N GLU A 67 5.61 14.73 3.13
CA GLU A 67 6.26 15.99 2.77
C GLU A 67 5.28 17.17 2.79
N THR A 68 4.04 16.97 2.32
CA THR A 68 2.96 17.99 2.39
C THR A 68 2.61 18.36 3.84
N LYS A 69 2.82 17.47 4.80
CA LYS A 69 2.64 17.74 6.24
C LYS A 69 3.90 18.28 6.93
N GLY A 70 4.93 18.62 6.14
CA GLY A 70 6.16 19.22 6.62
C GLY A 70 7.19 18.25 7.20
N TYR A 71 7.05 16.93 6.94
CA TYR A 71 8.09 15.97 7.28
C TYR A 71 9.17 15.95 6.19
N GLU A 72 10.43 15.85 6.58
CA GLU A 72 11.51 15.52 5.67
C GLU A 72 11.50 14.01 5.42
N VAL A 73 11.52 13.57 4.15
CA VAL A 73 11.40 12.16 3.79
C VAL A 73 12.49 11.75 2.80
N GLN A 74 13.09 10.60 3.05
CA GLN A 74 14.01 9.93 2.13
C GLN A 74 13.39 8.61 1.68
N LEU A 75 13.25 8.43 0.36
CA LEU A 75 12.66 7.23 -0.23
C LEU A 75 13.75 6.32 -0.81
N GLU A 76 13.94 5.17 -0.19
CA GLU A 76 14.86 4.11 -0.62
C GLU A 76 14.09 3.05 -1.41
N SER A 77 14.20 3.11 -2.73
CA SER A 77 13.45 2.21 -3.63
C SER A 77 14.27 0.98 -4.06
N ASN A 78 13.56 -0.09 -4.49
CA ASN A 78 14.19 -1.29 -5.05
C ASN A 78 15.12 -2.06 -4.08
N ILE A 79 14.83 -2.08 -2.81
CA ILE A 79 15.69 -2.73 -1.80
C ILE A 79 15.74 -4.25 -1.99
N GLY A 80 14.61 -4.88 -2.33
CA GLY A 80 14.53 -6.33 -2.57
C GLY A 80 13.22 -6.95 -2.12
N SER A 81 13.27 -8.22 -1.65
CA SER A 81 12.12 -8.94 -1.13
C SER A 81 11.70 -8.44 0.27
N SER A 82 10.57 -8.92 0.77
CA SER A 82 10.03 -8.57 2.10
C SER A 82 11.04 -8.83 3.21
N GLU A 83 11.70 -9.99 3.19
CA GLU A 83 12.69 -10.39 4.21
C GLU A 83 13.91 -9.46 4.20
N ILE A 84 14.30 -8.98 3.00
CA ILE A 84 15.43 -8.05 2.88
C ILE A 84 15.03 -6.69 3.43
N VAL A 85 13.88 -6.14 3.02
CA VAL A 85 13.40 -4.82 3.48
C VAL A 85 13.18 -4.84 4.99
N HIS A 86 12.54 -5.86 5.53
CA HIS A 86 12.31 -6.00 6.98
C HIS A 86 13.63 -6.13 7.76
N ARG A 87 14.62 -6.85 7.21
CA ARG A 87 15.96 -6.91 7.81
C ARG A 87 16.65 -5.55 7.84
N VAL A 88 16.49 -4.74 6.79
CA VAL A 88 17.03 -3.38 6.71
C VAL A 88 16.34 -2.46 7.72
N LEU A 89 15.02 -2.59 7.89
CA LEU A 89 14.23 -1.92 8.93
C LEU A 89 14.74 -2.29 10.33
N ARG A 90 14.92 -3.58 10.62
CA ARG A 90 15.44 -4.07 11.93
C ARG A 90 16.84 -3.56 12.26
N ARG A 91 17.66 -3.27 11.25
CA ARG A 91 18.99 -2.66 11.43
C ARG A 91 18.94 -1.15 11.66
N GLY A 92 17.75 -0.54 11.64
CA GLY A 92 17.58 0.91 11.81
C GLY A 92 18.08 1.74 10.62
N VAL A 93 18.25 1.14 9.44
CA VAL A 93 18.57 1.87 8.20
C VAL A 93 17.32 2.49 7.59
N LEU A 94 16.16 1.86 7.80
CA LEU A 94 14.84 2.36 7.43
C LEU A 94 14.03 2.67 8.70
N ASP A 95 13.02 3.51 8.55
CA ASP A 95 12.08 3.90 9.60
C ASP A 95 10.69 3.33 9.38
N MET A 96 10.31 3.10 8.12
CA MET A 96 9.06 2.44 7.74
C MET A 96 9.12 1.84 6.34
N TYR A 97 8.19 0.92 6.08
CA TYR A 97 7.89 0.43 4.73
C TYR A 97 6.45 -0.11 4.65
N PRO A 98 5.79 -0.07 3.47
CA PRO A 98 4.51 -0.71 3.26
C PRO A 98 4.68 -2.23 3.07
N GLU A 99 3.91 -3.04 3.81
CA GLU A 99 3.98 -4.49 3.74
C GLU A 99 2.60 -5.12 3.54
N TYR A 100 2.57 -6.29 2.93
CA TYR A 100 1.38 -7.12 2.76
C TYR A 100 1.26 -8.09 3.94
N ILE A 101 0.11 -8.09 4.59
CA ILE A 101 -0.09 -8.82 5.86
C ILE A 101 0.19 -10.32 5.72
N GLY A 102 -0.28 -10.95 4.63
CA GLY A 102 -0.02 -12.37 4.39
C GLY A 102 1.47 -12.66 4.19
N VAL A 103 2.16 -11.81 3.41
CA VAL A 103 3.60 -11.94 3.17
C VAL A 103 4.41 -11.68 4.44
N LEU A 104 3.99 -10.72 5.27
CA LEU A 104 4.62 -10.49 6.58
C LEU A 104 4.58 -11.74 7.45
N LEU A 105 3.46 -12.43 7.47
CA LEU A 105 3.31 -13.66 8.25
C LEU A 105 4.13 -14.81 7.65
N SER A 106 3.98 -15.09 6.35
CA SER A 106 4.61 -16.27 5.73
C SER A 106 6.12 -16.12 5.55
N GLU A 107 6.61 -14.94 5.07
CA GLU A 107 8.00 -14.79 4.65
C GLU A 107 8.87 -14.11 5.72
N VAL A 108 8.29 -13.27 6.58
CA VAL A 108 9.07 -12.54 7.59
C VAL A 108 8.94 -13.16 8.97
N ALA A 109 7.73 -13.53 9.36
CA ALA A 109 7.48 -14.22 10.63
C ALA A 109 7.66 -15.74 10.53
N GLU A 110 7.78 -16.29 9.31
CA GLU A 110 7.87 -17.73 9.05
C GLU A 110 6.70 -18.52 9.68
N ASP A 111 5.52 -17.86 9.77
CA ASP A 111 4.32 -18.43 10.36
C ASP A 111 3.57 -19.24 9.28
N THR A 112 3.45 -20.52 9.50
CA THR A 112 2.74 -21.44 8.59
C THR A 112 1.26 -21.57 8.91
N ASP A 113 0.80 -20.99 10.02
CA ASP A 113 -0.61 -20.95 10.37
C ASP A 113 -1.40 -20.12 9.35
N ARG A 114 -2.64 -20.52 9.11
CA ARG A 114 -3.53 -19.81 8.20
C ARG A 114 -4.60 -19.12 9.02
N PRO A 115 -4.49 -17.80 9.18
CA PRO A 115 -5.51 -17.05 9.87
C PRO A 115 -6.87 -17.20 9.17
N PRO A 116 -7.96 -17.44 9.93
CA PRO A 116 -9.27 -17.71 9.33
C PRO A 116 -9.96 -16.48 8.72
N SER A 117 -9.34 -15.32 8.82
CA SER A 117 -9.84 -14.04 8.27
C SER A 117 -8.73 -13.00 8.15
N ASP A 118 -8.96 -11.96 7.33
CA ASP A 118 -8.06 -10.80 7.23
C ASP A 118 -7.85 -10.11 8.59
N ALA A 119 -8.89 -10.06 9.45
CA ALA A 119 -8.77 -9.51 10.79
C ALA A 119 -7.87 -10.35 11.71
N ALA A 120 -7.96 -11.67 11.62
CA ALA A 120 -7.08 -12.58 12.36
C ALA A 120 -5.63 -12.46 11.87
N ALA A 121 -5.43 -12.38 10.55
CA ALA A 121 -4.11 -12.16 9.94
C ALA A 121 -3.50 -10.84 10.43
N TYR A 122 -4.26 -9.74 10.39
CA TYR A 122 -3.79 -8.43 10.87
C TYR A 122 -3.39 -8.49 12.37
N ASN A 123 -4.19 -9.12 13.20
CA ASN A 123 -3.90 -9.24 14.64
C ASN A 123 -2.61 -10.05 14.89
N ALA A 124 -2.41 -11.15 14.17
CA ALA A 124 -1.20 -11.96 14.24
C ALA A 124 0.04 -11.16 13.81
N ALA A 125 -0.03 -10.50 12.67
CA ALA A 125 1.03 -9.64 12.13
C ALA A 125 1.35 -8.48 13.10
N GLN A 126 0.34 -7.82 13.66
CA GLN A 126 0.53 -6.76 14.66
C GLN A 126 1.19 -7.28 15.94
N ALA A 127 0.82 -8.48 16.39
CA ALA A 127 1.44 -9.10 17.56
C ALA A 127 2.91 -9.46 17.29
N PHE A 128 3.24 -9.91 16.08
CA PHE A 128 4.60 -10.19 15.67
C PHE A 128 5.44 -8.91 15.68
N GLU A 129 4.98 -7.84 15.02
CA GLU A 129 5.72 -6.59 14.92
C GLU A 129 5.94 -5.91 16.27
N ARG A 130 4.94 -5.92 17.16
CA ARG A 130 5.10 -5.38 18.51
C ARG A 130 6.20 -6.06 19.32
N ARG A 131 6.42 -7.35 19.15
CA ARG A 131 7.53 -8.08 19.84
C ARG A 131 8.90 -7.67 19.29
N ASN A 132 8.94 -7.12 18.07
CA ASN A 132 10.16 -6.70 17.41
C ASN A 132 10.44 -5.18 17.54
N GLY A 133 9.60 -4.41 18.24
CA GLY A 133 9.77 -2.96 18.43
C GLY A 133 9.23 -2.13 17.26
N PHE A 134 8.26 -2.69 16.53
CA PHE A 134 7.59 -2.02 15.42
C PHE A 134 6.07 -1.97 15.65
N THR A 135 5.45 -0.96 15.09
CA THR A 135 4.00 -0.85 15.00
C THR A 135 3.54 -1.12 13.57
N LEU A 136 2.69 -2.13 13.41
CA LEU A 136 1.89 -2.29 12.20
C LEU A 136 0.72 -1.30 12.29
N LEU A 137 0.70 -0.28 11.42
CA LEU A 137 -0.36 0.73 11.38
C LEU A 137 -1.64 0.20 10.75
N GLY A 138 -2.67 1.05 10.63
CA GLY A 138 -3.95 0.66 10.06
C GLY A 138 -3.83 0.05 8.67
N GLN A 139 -4.43 -1.13 8.47
CA GLN A 139 -4.47 -1.75 7.15
C GLN A 139 -5.35 -0.94 6.19
N SER A 140 -4.95 -0.93 4.92
CA SER A 140 -5.72 -0.29 3.85
C SER A 140 -6.90 -1.16 3.39
N PRO A 141 -7.91 -0.58 2.71
CA PRO A 141 -8.88 -1.33 1.90
C PRO A 141 -8.25 -2.02 0.68
N LEU A 142 -7.07 -1.59 0.26
CA LEU A 142 -6.27 -2.24 -0.78
C LEU A 142 -5.95 -3.68 -0.38
N ASP A 143 -6.17 -4.60 -1.30
CA ASP A 143 -5.94 -6.02 -1.13
C ASP A 143 -5.28 -6.59 -2.38
N ASP A 144 -3.98 -6.81 -2.31
CA ASP A 144 -3.16 -7.40 -3.36
C ASP A 144 -2.81 -8.84 -3.00
N ARG A 145 -3.62 -9.77 -3.50
CA ARG A 145 -3.45 -11.22 -3.29
C ARG A 145 -3.40 -11.98 -4.61
N ASN A 146 -2.89 -13.20 -4.55
CA ASN A 146 -3.04 -14.15 -5.64
C ASN A 146 -4.53 -14.35 -5.96
N ALA A 147 -4.83 -14.52 -7.25
CA ALA A 147 -6.18 -14.78 -7.73
C ALA A 147 -6.14 -15.56 -9.05
N LEU A 148 -7.30 -16.04 -9.47
CA LEU A 148 -7.49 -16.68 -10.76
C LEU A 148 -8.44 -15.84 -11.62
N ALA A 149 -8.03 -15.50 -12.84
CA ALA A 149 -8.82 -14.75 -13.80
C ALA A 149 -9.17 -15.59 -15.03
N VAL A 150 -10.33 -15.32 -15.58
CA VAL A 150 -10.84 -15.93 -16.83
C VAL A 150 -11.39 -14.85 -17.74
N THR A 151 -11.57 -15.12 -19.03
CA THR A 151 -12.28 -14.18 -19.91
C THR A 151 -13.77 -14.13 -19.57
N PRO A 152 -14.46 -12.99 -19.77
CA PRO A 152 -15.91 -12.87 -19.52
C PRO A 152 -16.73 -13.87 -20.36
N GLN A 153 -16.29 -14.15 -21.60
CA GLN A 153 -16.95 -15.12 -22.48
C GLN A 153 -16.84 -16.53 -21.89
N PHE A 154 -15.67 -16.91 -21.41
CA PHE A 154 -15.43 -18.22 -20.79
C PHE A 154 -16.23 -18.38 -19.49
N ALA A 155 -16.23 -17.34 -18.65
CA ALA A 155 -17.00 -17.31 -17.41
C ALA A 155 -18.51 -17.53 -17.68
N ARG A 156 -19.09 -16.77 -18.62
CA ARG A 156 -20.51 -16.92 -19.00
C ARG A 156 -20.82 -18.29 -19.57
N ARG A 157 -20.01 -18.77 -20.51
CA ARG A 157 -20.21 -20.07 -21.15
C ARG A 157 -20.27 -21.25 -20.18
N HIS A 158 -19.45 -21.20 -19.13
CA HIS A 158 -19.30 -22.29 -18.16
C HIS A 158 -19.91 -22.00 -16.79
N GLY A 159 -20.54 -20.83 -16.59
CA GLY A 159 -21.18 -20.43 -15.35
C GLY A 159 -20.16 -20.35 -14.20
N LEU A 160 -19.02 -19.67 -14.46
CA LEU A 160 -17.92 -19.52 -13.48
C LEU A 160 -18.04 -18.18 -12.76
N ALA A 161 -18.05 -18.23 -11.43
CA ALA A 161 -18.01 -17.07 -10.56
C ALA A 161 -17.01 -17.24 -9.39
N THR A 162 -16.68 -18.49 -9.07
CA THR A 162 -15.79 -18.85 -7.97
C THR A 162 -14.74 -19.85 -8.43
N ILE A 163 -13.64 -19.99 -7.69
CA ILE A 163 -12.62 -21.03 -7.93
C ILE A 163 -13.25 -22.43 -7.92
N ALA A 164 -14.21 -22.67 -7.03
CA ALA A 164 -14.93 -23.95 -6.95
C ALA A 164 -15.65 -24.32 -8.27
N ASP A 165 -16.10 -23.33 -9.03
CA ASP A 165 -16.84 -23.54 -10.27
C ASP A 165 -15.96 -24.13 -11.38
N LEU A 166 -14.63 -24.01 -11.32
CA LEU A 166 -13.71 -24.63 -12.28
C LEU A 166 -13.89 -26.15 -12.35
N ARG A 167 -14.39 -26.77 -11.30
CA ARG A 167 -14.73 -28.21 -11.30
C ARG A 167 -15.85 -28.57 -12.29
N LYS A 168 -16.70 -27.61 -12.68
CA LYS A 168 -17.78 -27.81 -13.68
C LYS A 168 -17.23 -28.17 -15.05
N LEU A 169 -15.97 -27.78 -15.32
CA LEU A 169 -15.33 -28.07 -16.62
C LEU A 169 -15.14 -29.57 -16.86
N LYS A 170 -15.07 -30.42 -15.82
CA LYS A 170 -14.93 -31.89 -15.87
C LYS A 170 -13.76 -32.40 -16.72
N ARG A 171 -12.78 -31.55 -17.01
CA ARG A 171 -11.56 -31.83 -17.77
C ARG A 171 -10.34 -31.22 -17.07
N THR A 172 -9.16 -31.45 -17.63
CA THR A 172 -7.96 -30.73 -17.18
C THR A 172 -8.12 -29.23 -17.40
N VAL A 173 -7.88 -28.42 -16.36
CA VAL A 173 -7.89 -26.96 -16.39
C VAL A 173 -6.47 -26.48 -16.66
N LYS A 174 -6.28 -25.78 -17.76
CA LYS A 174 -4.99 -25.16 -18.09
C LYS A 174 -4.89 -23.80 -17.43
N ILE A 175 -3.82 -23.59 -16.65
CA ILE A 175 -3.59 -22.33 -15.91
C ILE A 175 -2.26 -21.73 -16.35
N ALA A 176 -2.28 -20.54 -16.95
CA ALA A 176 -1.07 -19.77 -17.19
C ALA A 176 -0.58 -19.17 -15.85
N ALA A 177 0.62 -19.54 -15.44
CA ALA A 177 1.20 -19.10 -14.16
C ALA A 177 2.73 -19.15 -14.19
N GLN A 178 3.37 -18.56 -13.20
CA GLN A 178 4.78 -18.75 -12.92
C GLN A 178 5.06 -20.22 -12.59
N ALA A 179 6.30 -20.66 -12.79
CA ALA A 179 6.67 -22.08 -12.61
C ALA A 179 6.38 -22.61 -11.20
N GLU A 180 6.60 -21.76 -10.19
CA GLU A 180 6.42 -22.09 -8.77
C GLU A 180 4.96 -22.38 -8.39
N PHE A 181 4.01 -21.84 -9.17
CA PHE A 181 2.58 -22.08 -8.95
C PHE A 181 2.22 -23.57 -8.97
N ALA A 182 3.00 -24.39 -9.69
CA ALA A 182 2.78 -25.82 -9.78
C ALA A 182 2.95 -26.58 -8.45
N THR A 183 3.77 -26.03 -7.54
CA THR A 183 4.19 -26.72 -6.29
C THR A 183 3.96 -25.89 -5.03
N ARG A 184 3.36 -24.68 -5.16
CA ARG A 184 3.03 -23.86 -4.00
C ARG A 184 1.65 -24.19 -3.49
N PHE A 185 1.48 -23.98 -2.17
CA PHE A 185 0.15 -24.07 -1.58
C PHE A 185 -0.78 -22.99 -2.15
N GLU A 186 -0.33 -21.76 -2.33
CA GLU A 186 -1.08 -20.72 -3.05
C GLU A 186 -1.02 -20.93 -4.57
N GLY A 187 -1.08 -22.19 -5.01
CA GLY A 187 -1.02 -22.62 -6.39
C GLY A 187 -1.77 -23.94 -6.59
N ALA A 188 -1.20 -24.82 -7.43
CA ALA A 188 -1.85 -26.08 -7.80
C ALA A 188 -2.09 -27.00 -6.61
N ASP A 189 -1.14 -27.09 -5.67
CA ASP A 189 -1.27 -27.95 -4.50
C ASP A 189 -2.47 -27.54 -3.63
N GLY A 190 -2.63 -26.25 -3.34
CA GLY A 190 -3.77 -25.77 -2.56
C GLY A 190 -5.08 -25.77 -3.34
N LEU A 191 -5.04 -25.61 -4.67
CA LEU A 191 -6.24 -25.80 -5.49
C LEU A 191 -6.75 -27.26 -5.42
N ASP A 192 -5.86 -28.26 -5.36
CA ASP A 192 -6.28 -29.62 -5.11
C ASP A 192 -6.76 -29.83 -3.66
N GLU A 193 -5.97 -29.42 -2.68
CA GLU A 193 -6.28 -29.66 -1.27
C GLU A 193 -7.58 -28.98 -0.84
N VAL A 194 -7.73 -27.67 -1.12
CA VAL A 194 -8.84 -26.84 -0.64
C VAL A 194 -10.07 -26.95 -1.53
N TYR A 195 -9.87 -26.88 -2.85
CA TYR A 195 -10.95 -26.87 -3.85
C TYR A 195 -11.23 -28.20 -4.51
N ARG A 196 -10.39 -29.24 -4.26
CA ARG A 196 -10.46 -30.55 -4.93
C ARG A 196 -10.37 -30.43 -6.46
N LEU A 197 -9.60 -29.47 -6.96
CA LEU A 197 -9.35 -29.27 -8.38
C LEU A 197 -8.10 -30.06 -8.79
N ARG A 198 -8.27 -31.36 -8.98
CA ARG A 198 -7.17 -32.34 -9.15
C ARG A 198 -6.52 -32.37 -10.52
N ARG A 199 -7.23 -31.89 -11.55
CA ARG A 199 -6.75 -31.95 -12.94
C ARG A 199 -6.35 -30.56 -13.38
N ILE A 200 -5.12 -30.18 -13.08
CA ILE A 200 -4.51 -28.89 -13.41
C ILE A 200 -3.31 -29.14 -14.30
N ASP A 201 -3.17 -28.38 -15.37
CA ASP A 201 -2.00 -28.27 -16.22
C ASP A 201 -1.47 -26.84 -16.12
N VAL A 202 -0.30 -26.67 -15.51
CA VAL A 202 0.32 -25.36 -15.33
C VAL A 202 1.17 -25.03 -16.56
N VAL A 203 0.68 -24.10 -17.35
CA VAL A 203 1.39 -23.57 -18.52
C VAL A 203 2.26 -22.40 -18.06
N LYS A 204 3.58 -22.59 -18.08
CA LYS A 204 4.52 -21.54 -17.65
C LYS A 204 4.34 -20.26 -18.48
N ALA A 205 4.09 -19.14 -17.78
CA ALA A 205 4.00 -17.81 -18.36
C ALA A 205 4.23 -16.74 -17.27
N GLU A 206 4.84 -15.62 -17.62
CA GLU A 206 5.17 -14.55 -16.70
C GLU A 206 4.62 -13.20 -17.18
N GLY A 207 4.35 -12.29 -16.23
CA GLY A 207 3.88 -10.94 -16.55
C GLY A 207 2.67 -10.93 -17.49
N SER A 208 2.73 -10.13 -18.54
CA SER A 208 1.65 -9.99 -19.55
C SER A 208 1.44 -11.21 -20.42
N GLU A 209 2.41 -12.15 -20.50
CA GLU A 209 2.26 -13.39 -21.28
C GLU A 209 1.11 -14.25 -20.74
N ARG A 210 0.84 -14.23 -19.44
CA ARG A 210 -0.31 -14.94 -18.83
C ARG A 210 -1.64 -14.51 -19.46
N TYR A 211 -1.79 -13.21 -19.65
CA TYR A 211 -2.97 -12.62 -20.29
C TYR A 211 -3.01 -12.93 -21.79
N ALA A 212 -1.89 -12.81 -22.50
CA ALA A 212 -1.83 -13.15 -23.92
C ALA A 212 -2.24 -14.61 -24.20
N LYS A 213 -1.81 -15.56 -23.36
CA LYS A 213 -2.23 -16.96 -23.46
C LYS A 213 -3.71 -17.16 -23.15
N LEU A 214 -4.26 -16.38 -22.19
CA LEU A 214 -5.67 -16.43 -21.83
C LEU A 214 -6.54 -15.88 -22.98
N ASP A 215 -6.16 -14.77 -23.57
CA ASP A 215 -6.86 -14.11 -24.69
C ASP A 215 -6.79 -14.97 -25.97
N GLY A 216 -5.65 -15.62 -26.21
CA GLY A 216 -5.46 -16.56 -27.31
C GLY A 216 -6.22 -17.88 -27.16
N GLY A 217 -6.76 -18.18 -25.98
CA GLY A 217 -7.44 -19.44 -25.70
C GLY A 217 -6.48 -20.64 -25.53
N ASP A 218 -5.19 -20.40 -25.36
CA ASP A 218 -4.19 -21.45 -25.09
C ASP A 218 -4.38 -22.05 -23.69
N VAL A 219 -4.93 -21.25 -22.76
CA VAL A 219 -5.26 -21.62 -21.38
C VAL A 219 -6.69 -21.22 -21.03
N ASP A 220 -7.21 -21.84 -19.97
CA ASP A 220 -8.56 -21.57 -19.44
C ASP A 220 -8.57 -20.43 -18.41
N VAL A 221 -7.45 -20.29 -17.69
CA VAL A 221 -7.30 -19.46 -16.50
C VAL A 221 -5.91 -18.82 -16.52
N ALA A 222 -5.81 -17.59 -16.05
CA ALA A 222 -4.54 -16.97 -15.69
C ALA A 222 -4.45 -16.83 -14.16
N SER A 223 -3.32 -17.18 -13.57
CA SER A 223 -2.94 -16.77 -12.24
C SER A 223 -2.55 -15.28 -12.28
N VAL A 224 -3.15 -14.47 -11.43
CA VAL A 224 -2.99 -13.02 -11.43
C VAL A 224 -2.85 -12.50 -10.01
N PHE A 225 -2.40 -11.24 -9.87
CA PHE A 225 -2.55 -10.48 -8.62
C PHE A 225 -3.74 -9.54 -8.75
N THR A 226 -4.52 -9.40 -7.69
CA THR A 226 -5.77 -8.63 -7.71
C THR A 226 -5.59 -7.15 -8.04
N THR A 227 -4.40 -6.63 -7.98
CA THR A 227 -4.04 -5.22 -8.27
C THR A 227 -3.37 -5.03 -9.64
N GLU A 228 -3.23 -6.07 -10.45
CA GLU A 228 -2.63 -5.94 -11.79
C GLU A 228 -3.44 -4.98 -12.68
N GLY A 229 -2.75 -4.09 -13.38
CA GLY A 229 -3.35 -3.04 -14.21
C GLY A 229 -4.25 -3.58 -15.33
N GLN A 230 -3.99 -4.78 -15.83
CA GLN A 230 -4.83 -5.47 -16.80
C GLN A 230 -6.25 -5.75 -16.28
N LEU A 231 -6.43 -5.78 -14.96
CA LEU A 231 -7.72 -5.99 -14.31
C LEU A 231 -8.50 -4.69 -14.05
N ALA A 232 -8.02 -3.55 -14.51
CA ALA A 232 -8.67 -2.25 -14.30
C ALA A 232 -9.99 -2.10 -15.09
N GLY A 233 -10.15 -2.86 -16.19
CA GLY A 233 -11.37 -2.90 -17.00
C GLY A 233 -12.21 -4.15 -16.77
N ASP A 234 -13.13 -4.39 -17.71
CA ASP A 234 -14.04 -5.54 -17.71
C ASP A 234 -13.55 -6.69 -18.62
N ASP A 235 -12.30 -6.65 -19.06
CA ASP A 235 -11.74 -7.64 -19.98
C ASP A 235 -11.52 -9.00 -19.32
N TYR A 236 -11.48 -9.05 -17.99
CA TYR A 236 -11.28 -10.28 -17.22
C TYR A 236 -12.23 -10.36 -16.03
N VAL A 237 -12.58 -11.58 -15.67
CA VAL A 237 -13.37 -11.92 -14.47
C VAL A 237 -12.45 -12.59 -13.47
N VAL A 238 -12.22 -11.94 -12.34
CA VAL A 238 -11.51 -12.54 -11.21
C VAL A 238 -12.47 -13.46 -10.47
N LEU A 239 -12.10 -14.75 -10.35
CA LEU A 239 -12.89 -15.73 -9.63
C LEU A 239 -12.80 -15.52 -8.12
N LYS A 240 -13.96 -15.54 -7.42
CA LYS A 240 -14.01 -15.40 -5.97
C LYS A 240 -13.36 -16.62 -5.30
N ASP A 241 -12.67 -16.36 -4.19
CA ASP A 241 -12.05 -17.36 -3.33
C ASP A 241 -12.76 -17.47 -1.96
N PRO A 242 -13.94 -18.11 -1.87
CA PRO A 242 -14.70 -18.18 -0.63
C PRO A 242 -14.06 -19.08 0.44
N LYS A 243 -13.04 -19.84 0.09
CA LYS A 243 -12.32 -20.70 1.04
C LYS A 243 -11.00 -20.13 1.52
N LEU A 244 -10.68 -18.91 1.11
CA LEU A 244 -9.48 -18.19 1.53
C LEU A 244 -8.21 -19.01 1.31
N LEU A 245 -8.08 -19.62 0.10
CA LEU A 245 -6.87 -20.30 -0.33
C LEU A 245 -5.69 -19.32 -0.37
N PHE A 246 -5.96 -18.12 -0.91
CA PHE A 246 -4.96 -17.08 -1.07
C PHE A 246 -4.90 -16.20 0.19
N ALA A 247 -3.69 -15.98 0.71
CA ALA A 247 -3.46 -15.21 1.92
C ALA A 247 -3.92 -13.75 1.78
N SER A 248 -4.08 -13.07 2.92
CA SER A 248 -4.46 -11.66 2.95
C SER A 248 -3.42 -10.78 2.28
N GLY A 249 -3.80 -10.13 1.20
CA GLY A 249 -2.98 -9.16 0.48
C GLY A 249 -3.17 -7.72 0.97
N ARG A 250 -3.83 -7.50 2.11
CA ARG A 250 -4.03 -6.15 2.65
C ARG A 250 -2.71 -5.52 3.02
N VAL A 251 -2.55 -4.26 2.62
CA VAL A 251 -1.33 -3.49 2.88
C VAL A 251 -1.46 -2.73 4.20
N ALA A 252 -0.42 -2.82 5.02
CA ALA A 252 -0.27 -2.02 6.22
C ALA A 252 1.18 -1.53 6.36
N PRO A 253 1.41 -0.26 6.74
CA PRO A 253 2.75 0.24 7.00
C PRO A 253 3.32 -0.33 8.30
N VAL A 254 4.54 -0.89 8.23
CA VAL A 254 5.36 -1.25 9.39
C VAL A 254 6.24 -0.05 9.72
N VAL A 255 6.15 0.45 10.95
CA VAL A 255 6.86 1.67 11.38
C VAL A 255 7.61 1.41 12.68
N ASN A 256 8.84 1.90 12.77
CA ASN A 256 9.66 1.83 13.98
C ASN A 256 9.00 2.63 15.11
N ASP A 257 8.82 2.00 16.29
CA ASP A 257 8.16 2.61 17.45
C ASP A 257 8.89 3.86 17.96
N LYS A 258 10.23 3.89 17.86
CA LYS A 258 11.03 5.06 18.22
C LYS A 258 10.69 6.25 17.32
N VAL A 259 10.58 6.01 16.01
CA VAL A 259 10.25 7.07 15.04
C VAL A 259 8.83 7.59 15.25
N LEU A 260 7.85 6.72 15.51
CA LEU A 260 6.48 7.16 15.85
C LEU A 260 6.46 8.06 17.09
N LYS A 261 7.28 7.74 18.10
CA LYS A 261 7.39 8.53 19.33
C LYS A 261 8.08 9.87 19.05
N GLU A 262 9.19 9.89 18.34
CA GLU A 262 9.99 11.09 18.05
C GLU A 262 9.25 12.09 17.14
N GLN A 263 8.59 11.58 16.11
CA GLN A 263 7.82 12.38 15.15
C GLN A 263 6.45 12.81 15.67
N GLY A 264 5.97 12.14 16.72
CA GLY A 264 4.70 12.46 17.37
C GLY A 264 3.46 11.95 16.64
N PRO A 265 2.25 12.19 17.20
CA PRO A 265 1.00 11.58 16.72
C PRO A 265 0.56 12.04 15.33
N GLY A 266 1.11 13.14 14.82
CA GLY A 266 0.85 13.65 13.47
C GLY A 266 1.29 12.66 12.39
N LEU A 267 2.45 12.02 12.59
CA LEU A 267 2.98 11.04 11.63
C LEU A 267 2.00 9.88 11.41
N ARG A 268 1.52 9.25 12.49
CA ARG A 268 0.54 8.17 12.39
C ARG A 268 -0.71 8.61 11.64
N ARG A 269 -1.27 9.80 11.97
CA ARG A 269 -2.48 10.30 11.30
C ARG A 269 -2.28 10.52 9.81
N ALA A 270 -1.12 11.04 9.40
CA ALA A 270 -0.79 11.26 7.99
C ALA A 270 -0.66 9.94 7.23
N ILE A 271 0.06 8.95 7.78
CA ILE A 271 0.20 7.62 7.18
C ILE A 271 -1.16 6.91 7.08
N ASP A 272 -1.95 6.90 8.17
CA ASP A 272 -3.27 6.26 8.20
C ASP A 272 -4.26 6.95 7.23
N ALA A 273 -4.12 8.25 6.95
CA ALA A 273 -4.95 8.95 5.97
C ALA A 273 -4.71 8.41 4.55
N VAL A 274 -3.45 8.22 4.15
CA VAL A 274 -3.09 7.59 2.88
C VAL A 274 -3.62 6.16 2.82
N SER A 275 -3.35 5.36 3.85
CA SER A 275 -3.79 3.96 3.90
C SER A 275 -5.30 3.81 3.72
N ARG A 276 -6.11 4.66 4.38
CA ARG A 276 -7.59 4.62 4.25
C ARG A 276 -8.10 4.96 2.85
N ALA A 277 -7.38 5.78 2.10
CA ALA A 277 -7.78 6.16 0.74
C ALA A 277 -7.47 5.07 -0.30
N LEU A 278 -6.52 4.16 0.00
CA LEU A 278 -6.06 3.14 -0.93
C LEU A 278 -7.10 2.01 -1.07
N THR A 279 -7.62 1.84 -2.27
CA THR A 279 -8.49 0.70 -2.63
C THR A 279 -7.83 -0.16 -3.70
N THR A 280 -8.26 -1.41 -3.83
CA THR A 280 -7.79 -2.32 -4.89
C THR A 280 -8.04 -1.74 -6.30
N SER A 281 -9.20 -1.09 -6.51
CA SER A 281 -9.51 -0.46 -7.80
C SER A 281 -8.56 0.70 -8.12
N ALA A 282 -8.33 1.60 -7.16
CA ALA A 282 -7.41 2.70 -7.35
C ALA A 282 -5.98 2.21 -7.62
N MET A 283 -5.55 1.14 -6.94
CA MET A 283 -4.22 0.57 -7.18
C MET A 283 -4.11 -0.09 -8.56
N ARG A 284 -5.14 -0.79 -9.03
CA ARG A 284 -5.18 -1.29 -10.42
C ARG A 284 -4.98 -0.19 -11.46
N GLU A 285 -5.68 0.93 -11.29
CA GLU A 285 -5.54 2.08 -12.17
C GLU A 285 -4.12 2.64 -12.13
N MET A 286 -3.56 2.83 -10.93
CA MET A 286 -2.20 3.33 -10.76
C MET A 286 -1.15 2.36 -11.32
N ASN A 287 -1.27 1.05 -11.07
CA ASN A 287 -0.39 0.04 -11.66
C ASN A 287 -0.51 0.02 -13.19
N GLY A 288 -1.74 0.13 -13.73
CA GLY A 288 -1.97 0.23 -15.17
C GLY A 288 -1.32 1.47 -15.79
N ASP A 289 -1.39 2.60 -15.12
CA ASP A 289 -0.74 3.83 -15.57
C ASP A 289 0.79 3.67 -15.65
N VAL A 290 1.39 3.03 -14.68
CA VAL A 290 2.84 2.80 -14.67
C VAL A 290 3.23 1.66 -15.63
N ASP A 291 2.62 0.50 -15.53
CA ASP A 291 3.07 -0.71 -16.23
C ASP A 291 2.66 -0.72 -17.71
N LEU A 292 1.45 -0.24 -18.03
CA LEU A 292 0.93 -0.27 -19.39
C LEU A 292 1.17 1.06 -20.12
N LYS A 293 0.95 2.22 -19.44
CA LYS A 293 1.11 3.55 -20.04
C LYS A 293 2.49 4.16 -19.79
N LYS A 294 3.40 3.45 -19.10
CA LYS A 294 4.79 3.85 -18.83
C LYS A 294 4.95 5.20 -18.12
N ARG A 295 3.96 5.56 -17.30
CA ARG A 295 4.03 6.77 -16.48
C ARG A 295 4.97 6.59 -15.29
N GLN A 296 5.47 7.69 -14.75
CA GLN A 296 6.35 7.64 -13.57
C GLN A 296 5.53 7.41 -12.30
N PRO A 297 5.95 6.51 -11.39
CA PRO A 297 5.25 6.25 -10.12
C PRO A 297 4.96 7.51 -9.31
N ALA A 298 5.93 8.44 -9.24
CA ALA A 298 5.78 9.71 -8.53
C ALA A 298 4.66 10.59 -9.09
N ALA A 299 4.52 10.66 -10.41
CA ALA A 299 3.46 11.44 -11.05
C ALA A 299 2.07 10.83 -10.77
N VAL A 300 1.96 9.51 -10.91
CA VAL A 300 0.72 8.77 -10.66
C VAL A 300 0.29 8.89 -9.19
N ALA A 301 1.22 8.72 -8.25
CA ALA A 301 0.98 8.89 -6.83
C ALA A 301 0.49 10.32 -6.49
N GLY A 302 1.14 11.35 -7.04
CA GLY A 302 0.76 12.74 -6.81
C GLY A 302 -0.63 13.08 -7.35
N GLU A 303 -1.02 12.55 -8.50
CA GLU A 303 -2.38 12.73 -9.04
C GLU A 303 -3.42 12.09 -8.14
N PHE A 304 -3.19 10.85 -7.70
CA PHE A 304 -4.07 10.16 -6.76
C PHE A 304 -4.24 10.96 -5.46
N LEU A 305 -3.14 11.39 -4.84
CA LEU A 305 -3.19 12.13 -3.58
C LEU A 305 -3.95 13.46 -3.72
N ARG A 306 -3.76 14.20 -4.82
CA ARG A 306 -4.55 15.42 -5.11
C ARG A 306 -6.04 15.12 -5.24
N ALA A 307 -6.39 14.05 -5.96
CA ALA A 307 -7.78 13.63 -6.12
C ALA A 307 -8.44 13.25 -4.78
N GLN A 308 -7.64 12.77 -3.80
CA GLN A 308 -8.11 12.42 -2.46
C GLN A 308 -8.03 13.60 -1.45
N GLY A 309 -7.52 14.78 -1.86
CA GLY A 309 -7.33 15.91 -0.95
C GLY A 309 -6.23 15.68 0.10
N LEU A 310 -5.23 14.89 -0.24
CA LEU A 310 -4.11 14.53 0.64
C LEU A 310 -2.80 15.29 0.34
N LEU A 311 -2.77 16.07 -0.76
CA LEU A 311 -1.74 17.06 -1.09
C LEU A 311 -2.27 18.46 -0.94
#